data_2b4325c0ece9bc7a732cf736ee285167
#
_entry.id   2b4325c0ece9bc7a732cf736ee285167
#
_cell.length_a   1.000
_cell.length_b   1.000
_cell.length_c   1.000
_cell.angle_alpha   90.00
_cell.angle_beta   90.00
_cell.angle_gamma   90.00
#
_symmetry.space_group_name_H-M   'P 1'
#
loop_
_entity.id
_entity.type
_entity.pdbx_description
1 polymer ?
#
loop_
_entity_poly.entity_id
_entity_poly.type
_entity_poly.pdbx_seq_one_letter_code
_entity_poly.pdbx_strand_id
1 'polypeptide(L)'
;MKEWGISDEIIENILTDLILDKFVNEERFSESFCRGKFRIKRWGKVKIKNELKIKKISNNCIDKGLLQIEKKEYVKVLKDLYLKKRDSLKDTNQFIRKGKIAKHLQQKGFESKLIWELINKDK
;
A
#
# COMPACT_ATOMS: atom_id res chain seq x y z
N MET A 1 -4.95 23.27 -27.88
CA MET A 1 -5.94 23.90 -28.79
C MET A 1 -5.34 25.06 -29.51
N LYS A 2 -5.33 24.98 -30.83
CA LYS A 2 -4.75 26.03 -31.67
C LYS A 2 -5.67 27.24 -31.83
N GLU A 3 -6.88 27.13 -31.39
CA GLU A 3 -7.91 28.14 -31.46
C GLU A 3 -7.56 29.45 -30.75
N TRP A 4 -6.60 29.38 -29.84
CA TRP A 4 -6.21 30.50 -29.01
C TRP A 4 -4.91 31.16 -29.46
N GLY A 5 -4.45 30.84 -30.67
CA GLY A 5 -3.25 31.45 -31.26
C GLY A 5 -1.94 31.01 -30.59
N ILE A 6 -1.93 29.90 -29.84
CA ILE A 6 -0.73 29.37 -29.20
C ILE A 6 0.00 28.48 -30.22
N SER A 7 1.31 28.68 -30.36
CA SER A 7 2.15 27.88 -31.27
C SER A 7 2.30 26.45 -30.77
N ASP A 8 2.55 25.51 -31.70
CA ASP A 8 2.79 24.11 -31.35
C ASP A 8 3.95 23.94 -30.40
N GLU A 9 5.02 24.72 -30.56
CA GLU A 9 6.18 24.67 -29.68
C GLU A 9 5.81 25.06 -28.23
N ILE A 10 5.02 26.10 -28.06
CA ILE A 10 4.55 26.53 -26.74
C ILE A 10 3.67 25.46 -26.11
N ILE A 11 2.79 24.84 -26.90
CA ILE A 11 1.93 23.76 -26.41
C ILE A 11 2.78 22.57 -25.92
N GLU A 12 3.80 22.18 -26.68
CA GLU A 12 4.70 21.09 -26.27
C GLU A 12 5.44 21.40 -24.99
N ASN A 13 5.93 22.62 -24.82
CA ASN A 13 6.62 23.04 -23.60
C ASN A 13 5.68 23.01 -22.38
N ILE A 14 4.44 23.48 -22.55
CA ILE A 14 3.43 23.42 -21.48
C ILE A 14 3.11 21.98 -21.11
N LEU A 15 2.95 21.09 -22.08
CA LEU A 15 2.66 19.69 -21.84
C LEU A 15 3.81 19.01 -21.13
N THR A 16 5.08 19.32 -21.50
CA THR A 16 6.26 18.78 -20.83
C THR A 16 6.29 19.20 -19.37
N ASP A 17 6.05 20.48 -19.09
CA ASP A 17 6.02 20.99 -17.71
C ASP A 17 4.91 20.34 -16.89
N LEU A 18 3.72 20.16 -17.49
CA LEU A 18 2.60 19.50 -16.80
C LEU A 18 2.91 18.04 -16.50
N ILE A 19 3.59 17.34 -17.41
CA ILE A 19 4.01 15.95 -17.18
C ILE A 19 5.00 15.87 -16.01
N LEU A 20 5.98 16.77 -15.98
CA LEU A 20 6.97 16.80 -14.89
C LEU A 20 6.30 17.13 -13.55
N ASP A 21 5.41 18.11 -13.52
CA ASP A 21 4.66 18.46 -12.31
C ASP A 21 3.81 17.30 -11.83
N LYS A 22 3.13 16.62 -12.73
CA LYS A 22 2.33 15.45 -12.40
C LYS A 22 3.20 14.36 -11.79
N PHE A 23 4.37 14.10 -12.36
CA PHE A 23 5.28 13.07 -11.85
C PHE A 23 5.73 13.38 -10.43
N VAL A 24 6.16 14.61 -10.15
CA VAL A 24 6.56 15.04 -8.81
C VAL A 24 5.40 14.94 -7.83
N ASN A 25 4.22 15.36 -8.25
CA ASN A 25 3.02 15.29 -7.41
C ASN A 25 2.59 13.85 -7.15
N GLU A 26 2.73 12.94 -8.11
CA GLU A 26 2.45 11.53 -7.94
C GLU A 26 3.38 10.91 -6.89
N GLU A 27 4.66 11.26 -6.92
CA GLU A 27 5.62 10.75 -5.95
C GLU A 27 5.25 11.20 -4.53
N ARG A 28 4.95 12.49 -4.35
CA ARG A 28 4.50 13.03 -3.06
C ARG A 28 3.20 12.39 -2.59
N PHE A 29 2.27 12.24 -3.52
CA PHE A 29 0.98 11.59 -3.24
C PHE A 29 1.20 10.15 -2.78
N SER A 30 2.03 9.39 -3.50
CA SER A 30 2.34 8.00 -3.17
C SER A 30 2.96 7.88 -1.78
N GLU A 31 3.93 8.70 -1.46
CA GLU A 31 4.58 8.71 -0.14
C GLU A 31 3.60 9.00 0.98
N SER A 32 2.77 10.03 0.82
CA SER A 32 1.76 10.42 1.82
C SER A 32 0.68 9.34 1.95
N PHE A 33 0.24 8.79 0.82
CA PHE A 33 -0.76 7.74 0.80
C PHE A 33 -0.27 6.48 1.53
N CYS A 34 0.94 6.04 1.22
CA CYS A 34 1.53 4.86 1.86
C CYS A 34 1.66 5.04 3.36
N ARG A 35 2.21 6.17 3.80
CA ARG A 35 2.34 6.45 5.24
C ARG A 35 0.98 6.51 5.94
N GLY A 36 0.03 7.23 5.35
CA GLY A 36 -1.29 7.40 5.94
C GLY A 36 -2.07 6.10 6.03
N LYS A 37 -2.12 5.36 4.95
CA LYS A 37 -2.87 4.10 4.93
C LYS A 37 -2.22 3.04 5.82
N PHE A 38 -0.92 3.02 5.92
CA PHE A 38 -0.25 2.11 6.83
C PHE A 38 -0.48 2.50 8.30
N ARG A 39 -0.24 3.76 8.66
CA ARG A 39 -0.31 4.22 10.06
C ARG A 39 -1.73 4.32 10.59
N ILE A 40 -2.65 4.82 9.79
CA ILE A 40 -4.04 5.08 10.22
C ILE A 40 -4.92 3.87 9.99
N LYS A 41 -4.90 3.33 8.78
CA LYS A 41 -5.74 2.20 8.39
C LYS A 41 -5.10 0.85 8.64
N ARG A 42 -3.81 0.83 8.90
CA ARG A 42 -3.02 -0.41 9.11
C ARG A 42 -3.14 -1.37 7.93
N TRP A 43 -3.10 -0.82 6.72
CA TRP A 43 -3.08 -1.63 5.50
C TRP A 43 -1.70 -2.21 5.26
N GLY A 44 -1.65 -3.45 4.74
CA GLY A 44 -0.42 -4.04 4.27
C GLY A 44 0.00 -3.48 2.91
N LYS A 45 1.23 -3.76 2.52
CA LYS A 45 1.80 -3.22 1.27
C LYS A 45 1.06 -3.69 0.03
N VAL A 46 0.53 -4.92 0.02
CA VAL A 46 -0.21 -5.46 -1.13
C VAL A 46 -1.45 -4.62 -1.41
N LYS A 47 -2.22 -4.28 -0.38
CA LYS A 47 -3.43 -3.47 -0.53
C LYS A 47 -3.11 -2.05 -0.95
N ILE A 48 -2.09 -1.44 -0.33
CA ILE A 48 -1.64 -0.10 -0.67
C ILE A 48 -1.21 -0.04 -2.13
N LYS A 49 -0.40 -1.00 -2.56
CA LYS A 49 0.09 -1.08 -3.94
C LYS A 49 -1.06 -1.20 -4.93
N ASN A 50 -2.04 -2.07 -4.65
CA ASN A 50 -3.19 -2.27 -5.53
C ASN A 50 -4.03 -1.00 -5.65
N GLU A 51 -4.26 -0.30 -4.55
CA GLU A 51 -5.01 0.96 -4.57
C GLU A 51 -4.29 2.03 -5.38
N LEU A 52 -2.96 2.11 -5.27
CA LEU A 52 -2.18 3.06 -6.05
C LEU A 52 -2.19 2.71 -7.54
N LYS A 53 -2.20 1.42 -7.89
CA LYS A 53 -2.34 0.97 -9.27
C LYS A 53 -3.70 1.35 -9.85
N ILE A 54 -4.76 1.21 -9.08
CA ILE A 54 -6.11 1.61 -9.48
C ILE A 54 -6.15 3.11 -9.79
N LYS A 55 -5.43 3.91 -9.02
CA LYS A 55 -5.31 5.35 -9.23
C LYS A 55 -4.33 5.71 -10.36
N LYS A 56 -3.78 4.71 -11.04
CA LYS A 56 -2.87 4.87 -12.18
C LYS A 56 -1.56 5.56 -11.82
N ILE A 57 -1.11 5.38 -10.58
CA ILE A 57 0.21 5.86 -10.16
C ILE A 57 1.29 4.97 -10.75
N SER A 58 2.38 5.56 -11.23
CA SER A 58 3.48 4.80 -11.85
C SER A 58 4.13 3.85 -10.84
N ASN A 59 4.65 2.72 -11.33
CA ASN A 59 5.32 1.73 -10.49
C ASN A 59 6.49 2.34 -9.71
N ASN A 60 7.22 3.24 -10.33
CA ASN A 60 8.35 3.93 -9.71
C ASN A 60 7.90 4.73 -8.48
N CYS A 61 6.82 5.49 -8.62
CA CYS A 61 6.25 6.27 -7.52
C CYS A 61 5.66 5.38 -6.43
N ILE A 62 5.05 4.27 -6.81
CA ILE A 62 4.54 3.28 -5.85
C ILE A 62 5.68 2.71 -5.01
N ASP A 63 6.76 2.30 -5.66
CA ASP A 63 7.92 1.71 -4.97
C ASP A 63 8.55 2.71 -4.00
N LYS A 64 8.70 3.95 -4.40
CA LYS A 64 9.22 5.02 -3.53
C LYS A 64 8.30 5.26 -2.34
N GLY A 65 6.99 5.24 -2.57
CA GLY A 65 6.02 5.39 -1.48
C GLY A 65 6.10 4.25 -0.48
N LEU A 66 6.22 3.02 -0.96
CA LEU A 66 6.31 1.84 -0.09
C LEU A 66 7.60 1.85 0.75
N LEU A 67 8.67 2.46 0.26
CA LEU A 67 9.91 2.59 1.02
C LEU A 67 9.76 3.49 2.25
N GLN A 68 8.72 4.31 2.31
CA GLN A 68 8.43 5.14 3.48
C GLN A 68 7.97 4.31 4.68
N ILE A 69 7.57 3.07 4.46
CA ILE A 69 7.14 2.17 5.52
C ILE A 69 8.37 1.43 6.05
N GLU A 70 8.73 1.72 7.30
CA GLU A 70 9.87 1.07 7.94
C GLU A 70 9.58 -0.40 8.20
N LYS A 71 10.54 -1.27 7.89
CA LYS A 71 10.37 -2.72 8.01
C LYS A 71 10.02 -3.16 9.43
N LYS A 72 10.70 -2.61 10.42
CA LYS A 72 10.44 -2.95 11.84
C LYS A 72 9.03 -2.56 12.25
N GLU A 73 8.61 -1.36 11.86
CA GLU A 73 7.27 -0.88 12.14
C GLU A 73 6.21 -1.73 11.43
N TYR A 74 6.49 -2.13 10.20
CA TYR A 74 5.61 -2.97 9.40
C TYR A 74 5.37 -4.34 10.08
N VAL A 75 6.44 -4.99 10.48
CA VAL A 75 6.37 -6.29 11.18
C VAL A 75 5.63 -6.15 12.51
N LYS A 76 5.90 -5.08 13.24
CA LYS A 76 5.23 -4.80 14.52
C LYS A 76 3.72 -4.65 14.34
N VAL A 77 3.29 -3.89 13.35
CA VAL A 77 1.86 -3.71 13.07
C VAL A 77 1.20 -5.03 12.67
N LEU A 78 1.87 -5.81 11.83
CA LEU A 78 1.38 -7.13 11.43
C LEU A 78 1.20 -8.03 12.66
N LYS A 79 2.18 -8.07 13.53
CA LYS A 79 2.14 -8.87 14.76
C LYS A 79 1.02 -8.42 15.69
N ASP A 80 0.86 -7.11 15.87
CA ASP A 80 -0.21 -6.56 16.69
C ASP A 80 -1.60 -6.95 16.15
N LEU A 81 -1.79 -6.85 14.85
CA LEU A 81 -3.05 -7.26 14.21
C LEU A 81 -3.28 -8.76 14.32
N TYR A 82 -2.23 -9.54 14.20
CA TYR A 82 -2.30 -10.99 14.37
C TYR A 82 -2.77 -11.36 15.78
N LEU A 83 -2.13 -10.81 16.80
CA LEU A 83 -2.46 -11.09 18.20
C LEU A 83 -3.88 -10.65 18.52
N LYS A 84 -4.28 -9.48 18.06
CA LYS A 84 -5.63 -8.96 18.27
C LYS A 84 -6.68 -9.87 17.65
N LYS A 85 -6.46 -10.32 16.41
CA LYS A 85 -7.39 -11.24 15.74
C LYS A 85 -7.42 -12.60 16.42
N ARG A 86 -6.26 -13.14 16.76
CA ARG A 86 -6.17 -14.43 17.47
C ARG A 86 -6.99 -14.41 18.76
N ASP A 87 -6.83 -13.36 19.55
CA ASP A 87 -7.49 -13.24 20.85
C ASP A 87 -9.01 -13.00 20.71
N SER A 88 -9.47 -12.48 19.57
CA SER A 88 -10.88 -12.26 19.32
C SER A 88 -11.64 -13.51 18.89
N LEU A 89 -10.91 -14.55 18.46
CA LEU A 89 -11.53 -15.79 17.95
C LEU A 89 -11.82 -16.75 19.10
N LYS A 90 -13.02 -17.32 19.09
CA LYS A 90 -13.47 -18.28 20.10
C LYS A 90 -13.45 -19.74 19.60
N ASP A 91 -13.06 -19.94 18.35
CA ASP A 91 -13.00 -21.29 17.76
C ASP A 91 -11.96 -22.13 18.48
N THR A 92 -12.31 -23.37 18.82
CA THR A 92 -11.41 -24.31 19.49
C THR A 92 -10.53 -25.05 18.50
N ASN A 93 -10.95 -25.17 17.24
CA ASN A 93 -10.19 -25.84 16.20
C ASN A 93 -9.06 -24.90 15.69
N GLN A 94 -7.82 -25.30 15.94
CA GLN A 94 -6.66 -24.50 15.54
C GLN A 94 -6.56 -24.31 14.04
N PHE A 95 -6.93 -25.30 13.25
CA PHE A 95 -6.90 -25.19 11.80
C PHE A 95 -7.85 -24.10 11.29
N ILE A 96 -9.06 -24.06 11.83
CA ILE A 96 -10.05 -23.04 11.49
C ILE A 96 -9.58 -21.65 11.94
N ARG A 97 -9.04 -21.57 13.15
CA ARG A 97 -8.52 -20.29 13.68
C ARG A 97 -7.41 -19.73 12.80
N LYS A 98 -6.45 -20.56 12.42
CA LYS A 98 -5.33 -20.15 11.55
C LYS A 98 -5.84 -19.66 10.20
N GLY A 99 -6.82 -20.35 9.62
CA GLY A 99 -7.42 -19.95 8.36
C GLY A 99 -8.13 -18.58 8.45
N LYS A 100 -8.87 -18.34 9.53
CA LYS A 100 -9.55 -17.06 9.75
C LYS A 100 -8.57 -15.91 9.95
N ILE A 101 -7.50 -16.16 10.71
CA ILE A 101 -6.44 -15.18 10.93
C ILE A 101 -5.76 -14.82 9.60
N ALA A 102 -5.38 -15.84 8.84
CA ALA A 102 -4.73 -15.63 7.54
C ALA A 102 -5.61 -14.82 6.60
N LYS A 103 -6.90 -15.17 6.50
CA LYS A 103 -7.86 -14.46 5.65
C LYS A 103 -8.00 -13.00 6.07
N HIS A 104 -8.11 -12.74 7.36
CA HIS A 104 -8.23 -11.38 7.88
C HIS A 104 -7.01 -10.53 7.52
N LEU A 105 -5.81 -11.06 7.74
CA LEU A 105 -4.58 -10.34 7.44
C LEU A 105 -4.36 -10.16 5.95
N GLN A 106 -4.77 -11.13 5.12
CA GLN A 106 -4.73 -10.99 3.67
C GLN A 106 -5.68 -9.89 3.20
N GLN A 107 -6.86 -9.77 3.80
CA GLN A 107 -7.80 -8.69 3.49
C GLN A 107 -7.26 -7.33 3.88
N LYS A 108 -6.42 -7.25 4.93
CA LYS A 108 -5.72 -6.03 5.28
C LYS A 108 -4.57 -5.70 4.32
N GLY A 109 -4.18 -6.66 3.48
CA GLY A 109 -3.19 -6.45 2.43
C GLY A 109 -1.77 -6.85 2.77
N PHE A 110 -1.57 -7.63 3.82
CA PHE A 110 -0.24 -8.15 4.16
C PHE A 110 0.12 -9.33 3.26
N GLU A 111 1.43 -9.52 3.05
CA GLU A 111 1.94 -10.58 2.20
C GLU A 111 1.67 -11.95 2.85
N SER A 112 1.18 -12.90 2.06
CA SER A 112 0.85 -14.24 2.54
C SER A 112 2.04 -14.94 3.20
N LYS A 113 3.23 -14.76 2.64
CA LYS A 113 4.46 -15.33 3.18
C LYS A 113 4.71 -14.87 4.63
N LEU A 114 4.59 -13.57 4.87
CA LEU A 114 4.79 -13.00 6.21
C LEU A 114 3.71 -13.47 7.18
N ILE A 115 2.47 -13.56 6.72
CA ILE A 115 1.34 -14.03 7.53
C ILE A 115 1.58 -15.46 8.00
N TRP A 116 1.93 -16.36 7.08
CA TRP A 116 2.12 -17.78 7.43
C TRP A 116 3.39 -18.01 8.23
N GLU A 117 4.45 -17.23 8.02
CA GLU A 117 5.63 -17.27 8.88
C GLU A 117 5.27 -16.94 10.32
N LEU A 118 4.46 -15.92 10.51
CA LEU A 118 4.03 -15.49 11.83
C LEU A 118 3.13 -16.55 12.51
N ILE A 119 2.15 -17.08 11.75
CA ILE A 119 1.24 -18.11 12.26
C ILE A 119 2.02 -19.37 12.65
N ASN A 120 3.00 -19.78 11.85
CA ASN A 120 3.76 -20.99 12.10
C ASN A 120 4.72 -20.84 13.29
N LYS A 121 5.19 -19.63 13.57
CA LYS A 121 6.04 -19.37 14.74
C LYS A 121 5.24 -19.40 16.04
N ASP A 122 3.98 -19.02 15.98
CA ASP A 122 3.11 -18.93 17.14
C ASP A 122 2.34 -20.26 17.28
N LYS A 123 2.99 -21.25 17.83
CA LYS A 123 2.38 -22.56 18.07
C LYS A 123 1.78 -22.64 19.48
#